data_4955ccd4c950967233ed4c5544a4add3
#
_entry.id   4955ccd4c950967233ed4c5544a4add3
#
_cell.length_a   1.000
_cell.length_b   1.000
_cell.length_c   1.000
_cell.angle_alpha   90.00
_cell.angle_beta   90.00
_cell.angle_gamma   90.00
#
_symmetry.space_group_name_H-M   'P 1'
#
loop_
_entity.id
_entity.type
_entity.pdbx_description
1 polymer ?
#
loop_
_entity_poly.entity_id
_entity_poly.type
_entity_poly.pdbx_seq_one_letter_code
_entity_poly.pdbx_strand_id
1 'polypeptide(L)'
;MHRWTHGRPLSGIHFLAAIILVSSMNCAPTVYDNIPEGHPEPDTYLYETGQAAMEDRKWFRARALFRRIVDTFPQSSYRFDAKIELGRTYFLQGGLISLIEARNEFQEFIRFFPTNARADYAQYLIGMTYLEATLDPDRDQTQTLGAIEAFNLFLDTYPESQYRDETLTALRNVKDLQGESELRVARFYYDHRWWPGTIQRLRPLLKDDPEFSGLDSVYYYLAESLVRMNSEAEALPYFERLINEFPSSEWTTAATVRIAELKRSSP
;
A
#
# COMPACT_ATOMS: atom_id res chain seq x y z
N MET A 1 -18.80 76.17 -45.40
CA MET A 1 -18.58 76.24 -46.88
C MET A 1 -18.55 74.85 -47.42
N HIS A 2 -19.52 74.58 -48.30
CA HIS A 2 -19.55 73.66 -49.44
C HIS A 2 -19.26 72.18 -49.18
N ARG A 3 -20.04 71.28 -49.54
CA ARG A 3 -21.11 70.93 -50.51
C ARG A 3 -20.93 69.41 -50.76
N TRP A 4 -21.95 68.63 -50.54
CA TRP A 4 -22.69 67.76 -51.48
C TRP A 4 -21.78 66.85 -52.37
N THR A 5 -22.04 65.54 -52.45
CA THR A 5 -23.12 64.88 -53.19
C THR A 5 -23.09 63.38 -52.98
N HIS A 6 -24.24 62.80 -52.73
CA HIS A 6 -24.94 61.69 -53.36
C HIS A 6 -24.19 60.52 -54.00
N GLY A 7 -24.64 59.34 -53.63
CA GLY A 7 -24.51 58.10 -54.39
C GLY A 7 -24.96 56.87 -53.66
N ARG A 8 -26.25 56.55 -53.64
CA ARG A 8 -26.76 55.16 -53.53
C ARG A 8 -26.68 54.56 -54.94
N PRO A 9 -26.66 53.23 -55.20
CA PRO A 9 -27.60 52.23 -54.69
C PRO A 9 -27.08 50.78 -54.53
N LEU A 10 -27.92 49.97 -53.91
CA LEU A 10 -28.42 48.63 -54.25
C LEU A 10 -27.61 47.39 -53.95
N SER A 11 -28.18 46.62 -53.03
CA SER A 11 -28.60 45.21 -53.15
C SER A 11 -27.55 44.13 -53.28
N GLY A 12 -27.48 43.36 -52.23
CA GLY A 12 -26.84 42.02 -52.27
C GLY A 12 -27.06 41.32 -50.94
N ILE A 13 -28.33 40.87 -50.73
CA ILE A 13 -28.65 39.96 -49.63
C ILE A 13 -28.02 38.61 -49.96
N HIS A 14 -26.85 38.31 -49.41
CA HIS A 14 -26.31 36.98 -49.44
C HIS A 14 -26.79 36.27 -48.17
N PHE A 15 -27.79 35.43 -48.32
CA PHE A 15 -28.16 34.41 -47.37
C PHE A 15 -26.98 33.42 -47.26
N LEU A 16 -26.15 33.58 -46.26
CA LEU A 16 -25.24 32.57 -45.83
C LEU A 16 -26.02 31.55 -45.02
N ALA A 17 -26.43 30.47 -45.68
CA ALA A 17 -26.97 29.29 -45.03
C ALA A 17 -25.86 28.65 -44.19
N ALA A 18 -25.83 28.97 -42.88
CA ALA A 18 -24.99 28.25 -41.92
C ALA A 18 -25.50 26.78 -41.82
N ILE A 19 -24.86 25.89 -42.54
CA ILE A 19 -25.00 24.44 -42.34
C ILE A 19 -24.42 24.14 -40.97
N ILE A 20 -25.28 24.05 -39.95
CA ILE A 20 -24.94 23.49 -38.64
C ILE A 20 -24.76 21.99 -38.89
N LEU A 21 -23.49 21.56 -39.06
CA LEU A 21 -23.09 20.17 -38.92
C LEU A 21 -23.29 19.79 -37.45
N VAL A 22 -24.47 19.28 -37.13
CA VAL A 22 -24.68 18.51 -35.91
C VAL A 22 -23.88 17.24 -36.08
N SER A 23 -22.61 17.27 -35.65
CA SER A 23 -21.86 16.06 -35.40
C SER A 23 -22.58 15.33 -34.28
N SER A 24 -23.45 14.38 -34.67
CA SER A 24 -23.91 13.34 -33.75
C SER A 24 -22.66 12.69 -33.20
N MET A 25 -22.28 13.05 -31.96
CA MET A 25 -21.41 12.22 -31.14
C MET A 25 -22.19 10.91 -30.99
N ASN A 26 -21.98 9.99 -31.92
CA ASN A 26 -22.17 8.58 -31.65
C ASN A 26 -21.29 8.28 -30.46
N CYS A 27 -21.85 8.23 -29.25
CA CYS A 27 -21.28 7.38 -28.22
C CYS A 27 -21.24 5.99 -28.85
N ALA A 28 -20.07 5.64 -29.40
CA ALA A 28 -19.81 4.26 -29.78
C ALA A 28 -20.08 3.43 -28.52
N PRO A 29 -20.97 2.44 -28.56
CA PRO A 29 -21.13 1.54 -27.43
C PRO A 29 -19.75 1.03 -27.08
N THR A 30 -19.37 1.22 -25.85
CA THR A 30 -18.07 0.73 -25.38
C THR A 30 -18.00 -0.76 -25.71
N VAL A 31 -16.95 -1.17 -26.39
CA VAL A 31 -16.67 -2.53 -26.92
C VAL A 31 -16.85 -3.66 -25.88
N TYR A 32 -17.17 -3.29 -24.64
CA TYR A 32 -17.29 -4.15 -23.46
C TYR A 32 -18.72 -4.65 -23.17
N ASP A 33 -19.73 -4.18 -23.93
CA ASP A 33 -21.14 -4.40 -23.56
C ASP A 33 -21.84 -5.50 -24.37
N ASN A 34 -21.18 -6.08 -25.36
CA ASN A 34 -21.87 -7.04 -26.23
C ASN A 34 -21.76 -8.46 -25.69
N ILE A 35 -22.63 -8.78 -24.71
CA ILE A 35 -23.02 -10.17 -24.52
C ILE A 35 -23.68 -10.59 -25.86
N PRO A 36 -23.28 -11.72 -26.47
CA PRO A 36 -23.94 -12.21 -27.67
C PRO A 36 -25.45 -12.32 -27.44
N GLU A 37 -26.27 -11.84 -28.39
CA GLU A 37 -27.73 -11.93 -28.29
C GLU A 37 -28.16 -13.38 -28.07
N GLY A 38 -29.00 -13.59 -27.03
CA GLY A 38 -29.50 -14.93 -26.69
C GLY A 38 -28.51 -15.82 -25.98
N HIS A 39 -27.39 -15.28 -25.44
CA HIS A 39 -26.47 -16.09 -24.65
C HIS A 39 -27.17 -16.67 -23.41
N PRO A 40 -27.19 -18.00 -23.20
CA PRO A 40 -27.96 -18.63 -22.16
C PRO A 40 -27.50 -18.27 -20.73
N GLU A 41 -26.21 -17.99 -20.56
CA GLU A 41 -25.57 -17.67 -19.28
C GLU A 41 -24.75 -16.38 -19.39
N PRO A 42 -25.41 -15.21 -19.37
CA PRO A 42 -24.75 -13.93 -19.62
C PRO A 42 -23.73 -13.56 -18.53
N ASP A 43 -23.96 -13.92 -17.30
CA ASP A 43 -23.07 -13.69 -16.16
C ASP A 43 -21.80 -14.55 -16.23
N THR A 44 -21.93 -15.82 -16.63
CA THR A 44 -20.78 -16.71 -16.91
C THR A 44 -19.91 -16.13 -18.02
N TYR A 45 -20.51 -15.71 -19.13
CA TYR A 45 -19.78 -15.08 -20.23
C TYR A 45 -19.02 -13.83 -19.78
N LEU A 46 -19.66 -12.96 -18.99
CA LEU A 46 -19.02 -11.76 -18.46
C LEU A 46 -17.85 -12.10 -17.53
N TYR A 47 -18.01 -13.11 -16.70
CA TYR A 47 -16.95 -13.53 -15.76
C TYR A 47 -15.74 -14.09 -16.49
N GLU A 48 -15.93 -15.04 -17.40
CA GLU A 48 -14.86 -15.64 -18.20
C GLU A 48 -14.14 -14.61 -19.08
N THR A 49 -14.91 -13.71 -19.73
CA THR A 49 -14.34 -12.62 -20.52
C THR A 49 -13.58 -11.63 -19.64
N GLY A 50 -14.05 -11.39 -18.41
CA GLY A 50 -13.38 -10.58 -17.41
C GLY A 50 -12.03 -11.18 -17.00
N GLN A 51 -11.98 -12.49 -16.75
CA GLN A 51 -10.76 -13.21 -16.43
C GLN A 51 -9.74 -13.16 -17.59
N ALA A 52 -10.19 -13.40 -18.81
CA ALA A 52 -9.34 -13.26 -19.99
C ALA A 52 -8.78 -11.82 -20.15
N ALA A 53 -9.60 -10.82 -19.82
CA ALA A 53 -9.14 -9.43 -19.82
C ALA A 53 -8.12 -9.14 -18.69
N MET A 54 -8.21 -9.83 -17.55
CA MET A 54 -7.20 -9.78 -16.47
C MET A 54 -5.86 -10.35 -16.93
N GLU A 55 -5.86 -11.51 -17.57
CA GLU A 55 -4.68 -12.16 -18.13
C GLU A 55 -3.97 -11.27 -19.16
N ASP A 56 -4.75 -10.60 -20.01
CA ASP A 56 -4.28 -9.63 -21.00
C ASP A 56 -3.85 -8.28 -20.40
N ARG A 57 -3.96 -8.10 -19.08
CA ARG A 57 -3.75 -6.82 -18.38
C ARG A 57 -4.64 -5.67 -18.89
N LYS A 58 -5.80 -5.99 -19.44
CA LYS A 58 -6.79 -5.02 -19.90
C LYS A 58 -7.68 -4.57 -18.74
N TRP A 59 -7.08 -3.92 -17.74
CA TRP A 59 -7.69 -3.62 -16.44
C TRP A 59 -9.04 -2.91 -16.54
N PHE A 60 -9.17 -1.91 -17.40
CA PHE A 60 -10.43 -1.18 -17.61
C PHE A 60 -11.53 -2.10 -18.14
N ARG A 61 -11.19 -2.99 -19.07
CA ARG A 61 -12.14 -3.95 -19.63
C ARG A 61 -12.59 -4.94 -18.55
N ALA A 62 -11.66 -5.51 -17.84
CA ALA A 62 -11.95 -6.45 -16.76
C ALA A 62 -12.88 -5.81 -15.71
N ARG A 63 -12.59 -4.58 -15.29
CA ARG A 63 -13.43 -3.83 -14.34
C ARG A 63 -14.87 -3.64 -14.85
N ALA A 64 -15.03 -3.25 -16.09
CA ALA A 64 -16.35 -3.04 -16.67
C ALA A 64 -17.19 -4.33 -16.67
N LEU A 65 -16.55 -5.46 -17.00
CA LEU A 65 -17.21 -6.77 -17.04
C LEU A 65 -17.58 -7.26 -15.64
N PHE A 66 -16.65 -7.23 -14.67
CA PHE A 66 -16.95 -7.64 -13.29
C PHE A 66 -17.97 -6.72 -12.62
N ARG A 67 -17.88 -5.41 -12.83
CA ARG A 67 -18.85 -4.44 -12.30
C ARG A 67 -20.25 -4.74 -12.84
N ARG A 68 -20.38 -5.06 -14.12
CA ARG A 68 -21.65 -5.42 -14.71
C ARG A 68 -22.28 -6.66 -14.06
N ILE A 69 -21.46 -7.67 -13.69
CA ILE A 69 -21.96 -8.83 -12.94
C ILE A 69 -22.52 -8.37 -11.59
N VAL A 70 -21.74 -7.60 -10.83
CA VAL A 70 -22.13 -7.14 -9.49
C VAL A 70 -23.42 -6.32 -9.52
N ASP A 71 -23.56 -5.43 -10.50
CA ASP A 71 -24.67 -4.47 -10.58
C ASP A 71 -25.94 -5.05 -11.24
N THR A 72 -25.79 -5.94 -12.24
CA THR A 72 -26.90 -6.38 -13.08
C THR A 72 -27.40 -7.78 -12.74
N PHE A 73 -26.53 -8.64 -12.16
CA PHE A 73 -26.84 -10.04 -11.88
C PHE A 73 -26.75 -10.37 -10.38
N PRO A 74 -27.67 -9.84 -9.54
CA PRO A 74 -27.57 -10.00 -8.08
C PRO A 74 -27.71 -11.45 -7.59
N GLN A 75 -28.28 -12.34 -8.43
CA GLN A 75 -28.44 -13.77 -8.15
C GLN A 75 -27.33 -14.64 -8.77
N SER A 76 -26.35 -14.03 -9.47
CA SER A 76 -25.24 -14.76 -10.08
C SER A 76 -24.39 -15.46 -9.02
N SER A 77 -24.01 -16.69 -9.29
CA SER A 77 -23.02 -17.43 -8.49
C SER A 77 -21.64 -16.75 -8.50
N TYR A 78 -21.33 -15.98 -9.54
CA TYR A 78 -20.09 -15.23 -9.70
C TYR A 78 -20.09 -13.88 -9.00
N ARG A 79 -21.20 -13.43 -8.40
CA ARG A 79 -21.32 -12.07 -7.86
C ARG A 79 -20.24 -11.74 -6.83
N PHE A 80 -19.96 -12.67 -5.91
CA PHE A 80 -18.96 -12.48 -4.87
C PHE A 80 -17.54 -12.51 -5.46
N ASP A 81 -17.26 -13.44 -6.34
CA ASP A 81 -15.99 -13.52 -7.03
C ASP A 81 -15.73 -12.30 -7.89
N ALA A 82 -16.72 -11.86 -8.67
CA ALA A 82 -16.64 -10.66 -9.49
C ALA A 82 -16.35 -9.40 -8.65
N LYS A 83 -16.93 -9.28 -7.45
CA LYS A 83 -16.64 -8.15 -6.54
C LYS A 83 -15.19 -8.16 -6.05
N ILE A 84 -14.62 -9.32 -5.75
CA ILE A 84 -13.21 -9.46 -5.39
C ILE A 84 -12.31 -9.18 -6.60
N GLU A 85 -12.64 -9.77 -7.77
CA GLU A 85 -11.87 -9.55 -9.00
C GLU A 85 -11.88 -8.07 -9.42
N LEU A 86 -12.97 -7.35 -9.19
CA LEU A 86 -13.05 -5.91 -9.40
C LEU A 86 -11.97 -5.17 -8.59
N GLY A 87 -11.84 -5.46 -7.30
CA GLY A 87 -10.76 -4.93 -6.46
C GLY A 87 -9.38 -5.36 -6.96
N ARG A 88 -9.22 -6.63 -7.35
CA ARG A 88 -7.96 -7.15 -7.88
C ARG A 88 -7.51 -6.48 -9.18
N THR A 89 -8.43 -6.03 -10.03
CA THR A 89 -8.05 -5.26 -11.23
C THR A 89 -7.35 -3.96 -10.89
N TYR A 90 -7.78 -3.28 -9.83
CA TYR A 90 -7.13 -2.08 -9.33
C TYR A 90 -5.78 -2.40 -8.67
N PHE A 91 -5.74 -3.46 -7.84
CA PHE A 91 -4.51 -3.90 -7.19
C PHE A 91 -3.41 -4.22 -8.20
N LEU A 92 -3.72 -5.03 -9.21
CA LEU A 92 -2.78 -5.45 -10.25
C LEU A 92 -2.41 -4.32 -11.23
N GLN A 93 -3.26 -3.30 -11.37
CA GLN A 93 -2.90 -2.10 -12.13
C GLN A 93 -1.77 -1.33 -11.45
N GLY A 94 -1.74 -1.34 -10.12
CA GLY A 94 -0.72 -0.67 -9.33
C GLY A 94 -0.84 0.85 -9.29
N GLY A 95 0.07 1.46 -8.53
CA GLY A 95 0.09 2.89 -8.25
C GLY A 95 -0.88 3.31 -7.15
N LEU A 96 -0.51 4.34 -6.40
CA LEU A 96 -1.16 4.72 -5.15
C LEU A 96 -2.69 4.90 -5.27
N ILE A 97 -3.16 5.57 -6.33
CA ILE A 97 -4.60 5.80 -6.54
C ILE A 97 -5.33 4.47 -6.75
N SER A 98 -4.78 3.60 -7.60
CA SER A 98 -5.39 2.28 -7.86
C SER A 98 -5.37 1.40 -6.60
N LEU A 99 -4.32 1.44 -5.80
CA LEU A 99 -4.25 0.69 -4.54
C LEU A 99 -5.30 1.17 -3.53
N ILE A 100 -5.59 2.48 -3.48
CA ILE A 100 -6.69 3.04 -2.67
C ILE A 100 -8.04 2.51 -3.17
N GLU A 101 -8.27 2.51 -4.48
CA GLU A 101 -9.53 1.99 -5.05
C GLU A 101 -9.67 0.47 -4.82
N ALA A 102 -8.59 -0.29 -4.95
CA ALA A 102 -8.59 -1.72 -4.61
C ALA A 102 -9.01 -1.96 -3.16
N ARG A 103 -8.44 -1.19 -2.25
CA ARG A 103 -8.76 -1.25 -0.81
C ARG A 103 -10.22 -0.95 -0.54
N ASN A 104 -10.76 0.10 -1.17
CA ASN A 104 -12.17 0.45 -1.05
C ASN A 104 -13.07 -0.69 -1.49
N GLU A 105 -12.80 -1.34 -2.64
CA GLU A 105 -13.57 -2.47 -3.14
C GLU A 105 -13.54 -3.67 -2.18
N PHE A 106 -12.38 -3.98 -1.58
CA PHE A 106 -12.25 -5.07 -0.60
C PHE A 106 -12.94 -4.74 0.73
N GLN A 107 -12.84 -3.50 1.22
CA GLN A 107 -13.56 -3.04 2.41
C GLN A 107 -15.08 -3.08 2.20
N GLU A 108 -15.55 -2.69 1.04
CA GLU A 108 -16.96 -2.82 0.67
C GLU A 108 -17.41 -4.28 0.64
N PHE A 109 -16.57 -5.20 0.10
CA PHE A 109 -16.88 -6.63 0.12
C PHE A 109 -17.11 -7.13 1.55
N ILE A 110 -16.21 -6.84 2.48
CA ILE A 110 -16.34 -7.27 3.88
C ILE A 110 -17.55 -6.61 4.53
N ARG A 111 -17.80 -5.33 4.27
CA ARG A 111 -18.94 -4.60 4.85
C ARG A 111 -20.28 -5.18 4.43
N PHE A 112 -20.43 -5.59 3.17
CA PHE A 112 -21.69 -6.13 2.65
C PHE A 112 -21.82 -7.65 2.83
N PHE A 113 -20.68 -8.35 2.91
CA PHE A 113 -20.65 -9.82 2.96
C PHE A 113 -19.71 -10.33 4.07
N PRO A 114 -19.91 -9.92 5.34
CA PRO A 114 -18.96 -10.21 6.42
C PRO A 114 -18.83 -11.70 6.75
N THR A 115 -19.84 -12.50 6.45
CA THR A 115 -19.85 -13.96 6.68
C THR A 115 -19.53 -14.78 5.45
N ASN A 116 -19.17 -14.14 4.34
CA ASN A 116 -18.79 -14.84 3.12
C ASN A 116 -17.46 -15.57 3.33
N ALA A 117 -17.34 -16.78 2.78
CA ALA A 117 -16.12 -17.60 2.89
C ALA A 117 -14.86 -16.94 2.31
N ARG A 118 -15.00 -15.85 1.53
CA ARG A 118 -13.88 -15.09 0.98
C ARG A 118 -13.60 -13.76 1.71
N ALA A 119 -14.26 -13.53 2.85
CA ALA A 119 -14.02 -12.31 3.64
C ALA A 119 -12.60 -12.27 4.20
N ASP A 120 -12.02 -13.41 4.53
CA ASP A 120 -10.63 -13.56 4.93
C ASP A 120 -9.68 -13.14 3.79
N TYR A 121 -9.92 -13.62 2.57
CA TYR A 121 -9.13 -13.22 1.40
C TYR A 121 -9.21 -11.71 1.13
N ALA A 122 -10.40 -11.12 1.23
CA ALA A 122 -10.56 -9.68 1.06
C ALA A 122 -9.77 -8.90 2.13
N GLN A 123 -9.79 -9.34 3.40
CA GLN A 123 -9.02 -8.69 4.48
C GLN A 123 -7.50 -8.85 4.25
N TYR A 124 -7.04 -10.01 3.80
CA TYR A 124 -5.65 -10.22 3.40
C TYR A 124 -5.24 -9.22 2.29
N LEU A 125 -6.08 -9.10 1.25
CA LEU A 125 -5.81 -8.17 0.15
C LEU A 125 -5.80 -6.70 0.59
N ILE A 126 -6.58 -6.30 1.59
CA ILE A 126 -6.48 -4.96 2.19
C ILE A 126 -5.07 -4.73 2.74
N GLY A 127 -4.52 -5.67 3.51
CA GLY A 127 -3.14 -5.60 3.98
C GLY A 127 -2.13 -5.50 2.85
N MET A 128 -2.30 -6.31 1.80
CA MET A 128 -1.44 -6.29 0.62
C MET A 128 -1.50 -4.96 -0.15
N THR A 129 -2.66 -4.25 -0.19
CA THR A 129 -2.72 -2.92 -0.81
C THR A 129 -1.90 -1.88 -0.06
N TYR A 130 -1.84 -1.99 1.27
CA TYR A 130 -0.99 -1.14 2.09
C TYR A 130 0.49 -1.48 1.90
N LEU A 131 0.84 -2.78 1.93
CA LEU A 131 2.21 -3.25 1.71
C LEU A 131 2.78 -2.78 0.37
N GLU A 132 2.01 -2.93 -0.71
CA GLU A 132 2.42 -2.49 -2.06
C GLU A 132 2.58 -0.96 -2.17
N ALA A 133 1.93 -0.20 -1.29
CA ALA A 133 2.03 1.25 -1.22
C ALA A 133 3.11 1.75 -0.25
N THR A 134 3.87 0.88 0.42
CA THR A 134 4.95 1.29 1.32
C THR A 134 6.06 2.03 0.59
N LEU A 135 6.73 2.90 1.31
CA LEU A 135 7.88 3.66 0.82
C LEU A 135 9.15 3.23 1.57
N ASP A 136 10.31 3.71 1.10
CA ASP A 136 11.58 3.50 1.78
C ASP A 136 11.53 3.96 3.25
N PRO A 137 12.34 3.36 4.15
CA PRO A 137 12.34 3.66 5.58
C PRO A 137 12.59 5.12 5.96
N ASP A 138 13.23 5.91 5.09
CA ASP A 138 13.51 7.35 5.29
C ASP A 138 12.38 8.27 4.81
N ARG A 139 11.27 7.70 4.35
CA ARG A 139 10.10 8.42 3.83
C ARG A 139 8.90 8.26 4.77
N ASP A 140 7.74 8.74 4.31
CA ASP A 140 6.47 8.61 5.03
C ASP A 140 6.10 7.14 5.28
N GLN A 141 5.82 6.78 6.53
CA GLN A 141 5.51 5.42 6.96
C GLN A 141 4.00 5.17 7.16
N THR A 142 3.13 6.07 6.70
CA THR A 142 1.67 5.93 6.85
C THR A 142 1.17 4.62 6.27
N GLN A 143 1.67 4.20 5.10
CA GLN A 143 1.23 2.95 4.47
C GLN A 143 1.79 1.73 5.21
N THR A 144 3.01 1.80 5.71
CA THR A 144 3.63 0.75 6.54
C THR A 144 2.80 0.49 7.81
N LEU A 145 2.42 1.55 8.51
CA LEU A 145 1.56 1.45 9.71
C LEU A 145 0.18 0.88 9.35
N GLY A 146 -0.41 1.32 8.23
CA GLY A 146 -1.68 0.77 7.74
C GLY A 146 -1.60 -0.71 7.40
N ALA A 147 -0.47 -1.18 6.85
CA ALA A 147 -0.24 -2.60 6.57
C ALA A 147 -0.16 -3.41 7.87
N ILE A 148 0.59 -2.93 8.88
CA ILE A 148 0.69 -3.57 10.20
C ILE A 148 -0.69 -3.71 10.83
N GLU A 149 -1.50 -2.65 10.83
CA GLU A 149 -2.86 -2.66 11.38
C GLU A 149 -3.76 -3.66 10.63
N ALA A 150 -3.75 -3.62 9.30
CA ALA A 150 -4.58 -4.49 8.47
C ALA A 150 -4.24 -5.98 8.61
N PHE A 151 -2.94 -6.32 8.71
CA PHE A 151 -2.50 -7.70 8.91
C PHE A 151 -2.77 -8.20 10.33
N ASN A 152 -2.59 -7.37 11.37
CA ASN A 152 -3.00 -7.74 12.73
C ASN A 152 -4.50 -8.00 12.80
N LEU A 153 -5.34 -7.11 12.21
CA LEU A 153 -6.79 -7.31 12.15
C LEU A 153 -7.15 -8.62 11.43
N PHE A 154 -6.42 -8.97 10.36
CA PHE A 154 -6.61 -10.26 9.68
C PHE A 154 -6.33 -11.43 10.62
N LEU A 155 -5.19 -11.43 11.31
CA LEU A 155 -4.78 -12.52 12.20
C LEU A 155 -5.73 -12.70 13.38
N ASP A 156 -6.27 -11.60 13.90
CA ASP A 156 -7.24 -11.59 15.00
C ASP A 156 -8.61 -12.08 14.55
N THR A 157 -9.04 -11.73 13.32
CA THR A 157 -10.39 -12.01 12.83
C THR A 157 -10.48 -13.39 12.17
N TYR A 158 -9.41 -13.83 11.49
CA TYR A 158 -9.39 -15.05 10.67
C TYR A 158 -8.19 -15.96 11.04
N PRO A 159 -8.07 -16.42 12.30
CA PRO A 159 -6.90 -17.18 12.77
C PRO A 159 -6.70 -18.52 12.07
N GLU A 160 -7.78 -19.11 11.50
CA GLU A 160 -7.76 -20.40 10.80
C GLU A 160 -7.74 -20.26 9.26
N SER A 161 -7.54 -19.04 8.74
CA SER A 161 -7.49 -18.81 7.29
C SER A 161 -6.27 -19.46 6.65
N GLN A 162 -6.44 -19.94 5.43
CA GLN A 162 -5.33 -20.44 4.59
C GLN A 162 -4.27 -19.38 4.28
N TYR A 163 -4.59 -18.08 4.39
CA TYR A 163 -3.67 -16.97 4.15
C TYR A 163 -2.89 -16.53 5.40
N ARG A 164 -3.00 -17.28 6.50
CA ARG A 164 -2.39 -16.94 7.79
C ARG A 164 -0.86 -16.84 7.70
N ASP A 165 -0.22 -17.84 7.10
CA ASP A 165 1.25 -17.91 7.07
C ASP A 165 1.85 -16.84 6.13
N GLU A 166 1.20 -16.58 4.99
CA GLU A 166 1.55 -15.46 4.11
C GLU A 166 1.37 -14.12 4.81
N THR A 167 0.29 -13.98 5.61
CA THR A 167 0.05 -12.75 6.39
C THR A 167 1.12 -12.56 7.46
N LEU A 168 1.53 -13.60 8.18
CA LEU A 168 2.61 -13.52 9.16
C LEU A 168 3.94 -13.08 8.52
N THR A 169 4.25 -13.64 7.34
CA THR A 169 5.44 -13.26 6.58
C THR A 169 5.37 -11.79 6.13
N ALA A 170 4.24 -11.36 5.60
CA ALA A 170 4.03 -9.98 5.19
C ALA A 170 4.10 -9.00 6.37
N LEU A 171 3.49 -9.37 7.51
CA LEU A 171 3.55 -8.61 8.75
C LEU A 171 4.99 -8.45 9.26
N ARG A 172 5.80 -9.53 9.23
CA ARG A 172 7.21 -9.43 9.62
C ARG A 172 7.95 -8.42 8.73
N ASN A 173 7.76 -8.50 7.42
CA ASN A 173 8.42 -7.60 6.48
C ASN A 173 8.07 -6.12 6.73
N VAL A 174 6.80 -5.79 6.97
CA VAL A 174 6.41 -4.39 7.23
C VAL A 174 6.84 -3.91 8.61
N LYS A 175 6.93 -4.78 9.60
CA LYS A 175 7.51 -4.46 10.92
C LYS A 175 9.00 -4.19 10.81
N ASP A 176 9.74 -4.98 10.02
CA ASP A 176 11.15 -4.71 9.76
C ASP A 176 11.36 -3.37 9.05
N LEU A 177 10.51 -3.03 8.09
CA LEU A 177 10.55 -1.72 7.43
C LEU A 177 10.30 -0.57 8.42
N GLN A 178 9.32 -0.73 9.32
CA GLN A 178 9.05 0.23 10.40
C GLN A 178 10.24 0.34 11.37
N GLY A 179 10.81 -0.79 11.79
CA GLY A 179 11.97 -0.83 12.67
C GLY A 179 13.19 -0.15 12.05
N GLU A 180 13.44 -0.39 10.76
CA GLU A 180 14.51 0.28 10.01
C GLU A 180 14.30 1.80 9.93
N SER A 181 13.06 2.27 9.77
CA SER A 181 12.75 3.69 9.83
C SER A 181 13.11 4.32 11.17
N GLU A 182 12.71 3.68 12.28
CA GLU A 182 13.06 4.16 13.63
C GLU A 182 14.57 4.11 13.90
N LEU A 183 15.24 3.07 13.43
CA LEU A 183 16.72 2.95 13.54
C LEU A 183 17.42 4.06 12.76
N ARG A 184 16.98 4.39 11.54
CA ARG A 184 17.57 5.50 10.76
C ARG A 184 17.41 6.84 11.46
N VAL A 185 16.25 7.12 12.03
CA VAL A 185 16.04 8.34 12.84
C VAL A 185 16.95 8.34 14.07
N ALA A 186 17.09 7.19 14.74
CA ALA A 186 17.97 7.06 15.90
C ALA A 186 19.46 7.29 15.53
N ARG A 187 19.90 6.73 14.40
CA ARG A 187 21.26 6.95 13.87
C ARG A 187 21.51 8.42 13.55
N PHE A 188 20.55 9.10 12.92
CA PHE A 188 20.65 10.54 12.69
C PHE A 188 20.90 11.30 13.99
N TYR A 189 20.15 11.01 15.07
CA TYR A 189 20.40 11.63 16.38
C TYR A 189 21.75 11.26 16.95
N TYR A 190 22.19 10.01 16.82
CA TYR A 190 23.51 9.54 17.25
C TYR A 190 24.63 10.31 16.54
N ASP A 191 24.59 10.45 15.24
CA ASP A 191 25.58 11.16 14.43
C ASP A 191 25.68 12.64 14.79
N HIS A 192 24.53 13.24 15.19
CA HIS A 192 24.47 14.61 15.67
C HIS A 192 24.72 14.75 17.17
N ARG A 193 25.19 13.68 17.85
CA ARG A 193 25.52 13.63 19.27
C ARG A 193 24.36 13.98 20.21
N TRP A 194 23.11 13.78 19.75
CA TRP A 194 21.95 13.93 20.61
C TRP A 194 21.52 12.58 21.20
N TRP A 195 22.34 12.07 22.13
CA TRP A 195 22.19 10.76 22.76
C TRP A 195 20.81 10.50 23.37
N PRO A 196 20.17 11.48 24.08
CA PRO A 196 18.82 11.26 24.56
C PRO A 196 17.81 10.94 23.47
N GLY A 197 17.93 11.57 22.29
CA GLY A 197 17.06 11.30 21.13
C GLY A 197 17.24 9.89 20.59
N THR A 198 18.49 9.41 20.49
CA THR A 198 18.79 8.02 20.10
C THR A 198 18.13 7.04 21.08
N ILE A 199 18.30 7.22 22.37
CA ILE A 199 17.74 6.36 23.42
C ILE A 199 16.21 6.37 23.35
N GLN A 200 15.60 7.55 23.18
CA GLN A 200 14.15 7.71 23.10
C GLN A 200 13.54 6.95 21.92
N ARG A 201 14.26 6.81 20.82
CA ARG A 201 13.80 6.06 19.65
C ARG A 201 14.01 4.56 19.79
N LEU A 202 15.18 4.14 20.30
CA LEU A 202 15.54 2.72 20.28
C LEU A 202 14.93 1.91 21.42
N ARG A 203 14.67 2.50 22.60
CA ARG A 203 14.01 1.76 23.71
C ARG A 203 12.60 1.27 23.36
N PRO A 204 11.70 2.11 22.80
CA PRO A 204 10.39 1.62 22.34
C PRO A 204 10.53 0.54 21.25
N LEU A 205 11.39 0.75 20.25
CA LEU A 205 11.61 -0.24 19.19
C LEU A 205 12.00 -1.61 19.75
N LEU A 206 12.96 -1.65 20.67
CA LEU A 206 13.40 -2.88 21.32
C LEU A 206 12.30 -3.56 22.15
N LYS A 207 11.41 -2.78 22.75
CA LYS A 207 10.28 -3.29 23.55
C LYS A 207 9.13 -3.79 22.67
N ASP A 208 8.80 -3.03 21.62
CA ASP A 208 7.58 -3.23 20.83
C ASP A 208 7.80 -4.25 19.70
N ASP A 209 9.05 -4.42 19.24
CA ASP A 209 9.43 -5.40 18.22
C ASP A 209 10.75 -6.12 18.59
N PRO A 210 10.70 -7.09 19.51
CA PRO A 210 11.87 -7.87 19.91
C PRO A 210 12.38 -8.83 18.83
N GLU A 211 11.68 -8.96 17.71
CA GLU A 211 12.06 -9.79 16.56
C GLU A 211 12.59 -8.95 15.38
N PHE A 212 12.79 -7.64 15.58
CA PHE A 212 13.32 -6.78 14.53
C PHE A 212 14.67 -7.29 14.01
N SER A 213 14.81 -7.38 12.68
CA SER A 213 16.02 -7.95 12.06
C SER A 213 17.30 -7.14 12.30
N GLY A 214 17.21 -5.86 12.64
CA GLY A 214 18.33 -4.95 12.93
C GLY A 214 18.65 -4.75 14.41
N LEU A 215 18.29 -5.70 15.28
CA LEU A 215 18.52 -5.59 16.73
C LEU A 215 20.00 -5.43 17.12
N ASP A 216 20.91 -5.99 16.36
CA ASP A 216 22.35 -5.80 16.58
C ASP A 216 22.75 -4.32 16.53
N SER A 217 22.28 -3.60 15.53
CA SER A 217 22.47 -2.15 15.42
C SER A 217 21.76 -1.38 16.54
N VAL A 218 20.54 -1.81 16.91
CA VAL A 218 19.80 -1.24 18.03
C VAL A 218 20.60 -1.35 19.32
N TYR A 219 21.12 -2.54 19.65
CA TYR A 219 21.94 -2.75 20.85
C TYR A 219 23.19 -1.88 20.85
N TYR A 220 23.89 -1.82 19.71
CA TYR A 220 25.11 -1.01 19.60
C TYR A 220 24.85 0.48 19.85
N TYR A 221 23.93 1.09 19.08
CA TYR A 221 23.66 2.53 19.19
C TYR A 221 23.03 2.92 20.52
N LEU A 222 22.18 2.06 21.09
CA LEU A 222 21.59 2.26 22.41
C LEU A 222 22.67 2.22 23.50
N ALA A 223 23.52 1.20 23.50
CA ALA A 223 24.60 1.05 24.47
C ALA A 223 25.62 2.21 24.39
N GLU A 224 26.07 2.57 23.18
CA GLU A 224 26.99 3.70 22.99
C GLU A 224 26.37 5.01 23.49
N SER A 225 25.07 5.25 23.20
CA SER A 225 24.37 6.44 23.67
C SER A 225 24.25 6.49 25.19
N LEU A 226 24.01 5.35 25.84
CA LEU A 226 23.99 5.23 27.31
C LEU A 226 25.37 5.52 27.91
N VAL A 227 26.46 5.00 27.35
CA VAL A 227 27.83 5.33 27.78
C VAL A 227 28.08 6.84 27.70
N ARG A 228 27.64 7.50 26.60
CA ARG A 228 27.79 8.96 26.44
C ARG A 228 26.95 9.76 27.45
N MET A 229 25.96 9.12 28.04
CA MET A 229 25.12 9.70 29.12
C MET A 229 25.60 9.31 30.53
N ASN A 230 26.80 8.71 30.67
CA ASN A 230 27.38 8.19 31.92
C ASN A 230 26.48 7.12 32.60
N SER A 231 25.82 6.30 31.78
CA SER A 231 24.94 5.19 32.22
C SER A 231 25.55 3.84 31.86
N GLU A 232 26.84 3.65 32.20
CA GLU A 232 27.64 2.48 31.81
C GLU A 232 27.05 1.16 32.32
N ALA A 233 26.53 1.16 33.55
CA ALA A 233 25.88 -0.03 34.12
C ALA A 233 24.67 -0.52 33.31
N GLU A 234 23.92 0.42 32.68
CA GLU A 234 22.80 0.09 31.81
C GLU A 234 23.30 -0.30 30.39
N ALA A 235 24.39 0.27 29.92
CA ALA A 235 24.93 0.01 28.58
C ALA A 235 25.52 -1.40 28.44
N LEU A 236 26.23 -1.87 29.49
CA LEU A 236 26.99 -3.14 29.46
C LEU A 236 26.11 -4.34 29.02
N PRO A 237 24.91 -4.57 29.54
CA PRO A 237 24.06 -5.68 29.10
C PRO A 237 23.73 -5.66 27.62
N TYR A 238 23.57 -4.49 27.00
CA TYR A 238 23.26 -4.40 25.57
C TYR A 238 24.45 -4.79 24.69
N PHE A 239 25.68 -4.39 25.06
CA PHE A 239 26.87 -4.87 24.37
C PHE A 239 27.07 -6.38 24.55
N GLU A 240 26.82 -6.93 25.75
CA GLU A 240 26.91 -8.37 25.99
C GLU A 240 25.86 -9.14 25.19
N ARG A 241 24.62 -8.65 25.11
CA ARG A 241 23.58 -9.23 24.24
C ARG A 241 23.98 -9.20 22.77
N LEU A 242 24.52 -8.10 22.28
CA LEU A 242 24.96 -7.98 20.89
C LEU A 242 25.96 -9.08 20.53
N ILE A 243 27.05 -9.26 21.30
CA ILE A 243 28.07 -10.27 20.98
C ILE A 243 27.56 -11.70 21.13
N ASN A 244 26.61 -11.96 22.04
CA ASN A 244 26.07 -13.29 22.29
C ASN A 244 24.98 -13.67 21.27
N GLU A 245 24.08 -12.76 20.96
CA GLU A 245 22.93 -13.02 20.07
C GLU A 245 23.30 -12.82 18.59
N PHE A 246 24.28 -11.93 18.30
CA PHE A 246 24.69 -11.55 16.93
C PHE A 246 26.22 -11.64 16.74
N PRO A 247 26.83 -12.83 16.89
CA PRO A 247 28.29 -12.98 16.81
C PRO A 247 28.89 -12.61 15.46
N SER A 248 28.09 -12.60 14.38
CA SER A 248 28.51 -12.22 13.03
C SER A 248 28.21 -10.76 12.68
N SER A 249 27.69 -9.95 13.60
CA SER A 249 27.39 -8.54 13.37
C SER A 249 28.69 -7.74 13.14
N GLU A 250 28.58 -6.71 12.30
CA GLU A 250 29.65 -5.73 12.09
C GLU A 250 30.08 -5.01 13.39
N TRP A 251 29.15 -4.91 14.35
CA TRP A 251 29.35 -4.23 15.64
C TRP A 251 30.04 -5.09 16.69
N THR A 252 30.21 -6.39 16.49
CA THR A 252 30.72 -7.33 17.50
C THR A 252 32.13 -6.96 17.99
N THR A 253 33.03 -6.57 17.07
CA THR A 253 34.38 -6.15 17.41
C THR A 253 34.39 -4.88 18.28
N ALA A 254 33.60 -3.87 17.86
CA ALA A 254 33.48 -2.61 18.59
C ALA A 254 32.88 -2.82 19.98
N ALA A 255 31.82 -3.61 20.09
CA ALA A 255 31.19 -3.96 21.36
C ALA A 255 32.13 -4.68 22.31
N THR A 256 32.94 -5.62 21.81
CA THR A 256 33.96 -6.34 22.63
C THR A 256 34.97 -5.37 23.23
N VAL A 257 35.48 -4.42 22.46
CA VAL A 257 36.42 -3.39 22.95
C VAL A 257 35.72 -2.55 24.03
N ARG A 258 34.48 -2.13 23.82
CA ARG A 258 33.73 -1.30 24.79
C ARG A 258 33.48 -2.03 26.10
N ILE A 259 33.13 -3.32 26.07
CA ILE A 259 32.97 -4.14 27.27
C ILE A 259 34.31 -4.18 28.08
N ALA A 260 35.42 -4.38 27.39
CA ALA A 260 36.73 -4.41 28.07
C ALA A 260 37.12 -3.06 28.69
N GLU A 261 36.74 -1.94 28.06
CA GLU A 261 36.93 -0.59 28.60
C GLU A 261 36.05 -0.36 29.84
N LEU A 262 34.78 -0.67 29.76
CA LEU A 262 33.80 -0.48 30.83
C LEU A 262 34.16 -1.31 32.07
N LYS A 263 34.58 -2.57 31.88
CA LYS A 263 35.03 -3.46 32.99
C LYS A 263 36.32 -3.01 33.65
N ARG A 264 37.17 -2.24 32.95
CA ARG A 264 38.40 -1.65 33.55
C ARG A 264 38.13 -0.36 34.32
N SER A 265 37.14 0.42 33.91
CA SER A 265 36.75 1.68 34.56
C SER A 265 35.82 1.50 35.75
N SER A 266 35.21 0.32 35.89
CA SER A 266 34.41 -0.01 37.09
C SER A 266 35.35 -0.29 38.28
N PRO A 267 35.17 0.39 39.42
CA PRO A 267 36.04 0.25 40.61
C PRO A 267 35.94 -1.13 41.27
#